data_17935f84cfd6a081aa132e5b17e8e2e4
#
_entry.id   17935f84cfd6a081aa132e5b17e8e2e4
#
_cell.length_a   1.000
_cell.length_b   1.000
_cell.length_c   1.000
_cell.angle_alpha   90.00
_cell.angle_beta   90.00
_cell.angle_gamma   90.00
#
_symmetry.space_group_name_H-M   'P 1'
#
loop_
_entity.id
_entity.type
_entity.pdbx_description
1 polymer ?
#
loop_
_entity_poly.entity_id
_entity_poly.type
_entity_poly.pdbx_seq_one_letter_code
_entity_poly.pdbx_strand_id
1 'polypeptide(L)'
;MQLPMQLSESARTSKHDVISCWRLGEQIIGGRWYNIFRAAPKTVSPNADHDFVIKVINPELPPDLIALAIDRLGREAHATERIIQSNVIRLLDAELDQAPFFLVQPWVKGRSLDKLLSRAPYLSLSRMLWVLRQTAEGVRAGHENGRVHLGIDPAHVLIGKSGRVSLIGWSQSHLIDEPTWLPQNQLQLARYTAPECFAEDYRAAKASDVYSLGAMIYHVLALRPPFQGQTIQDLEHCHLNEIPEDLIVIQPDCPTRLASLVKQMLIKNPMARPSFREVLNELISIEIEYLSDPTLIRL
;
A
#
# COMPACT_ATOMS: atom_id res chain seq x y z
N MET A 1 -2.46 -24.62 36.40
CA MET A 1 -1.05 -24.32 36.65
C MET A 1 -0.58 -23.46 35.47
N GLN A 2 -0.65 -22.15 35.66
CA GLN A 2 -0.36 -21.14 34.65
C GLN A 2 1.14 -20.92 34.60
N LEU A 3 1.73 -20.98 33.41
CA LEU A 3 3.06 -20.46 33.15
C LEU A 3 2.93 -19.11 32.40
N PRO A 4 3.50 -18.02 32.90
CA PRO A 4 3.50 -16.74 32.22
C PRO A 4 4.55 -16.79 31.09
N MET A 5 4.11 -16.49 29.88
CA MET A 5 5.01 -16.16 28.76
C MET A 5 5.76 -14.86 29.12
N GLN A 6 6.98 -15.01 29.60
CA GLN A 6 7.94 -13.92 29.68
C GLN A 6 8.29 -13.51 28.25
N LEU A 7 7.84 -12.35 27.85
CA LEU A 7 8.39 -11.63 26.70
C LEU A 7 9.86 -11.35 27.01
N SER A 8 10.75 -11.94 26.23
CA SER A 8 12.18 -11.73 26.36
C SER A 8 12.53 -10.26 26.13
N GLU A 9 12.99 -9.58 27.17
CA GLU A 9 13.76 -8.34 27.10
C GLU A 9 15.08 -8.60 26.37
N SER A 10 15.08 -8.50 25.06
CA SER A 10 16.34 -8.45 24.29
C SER A 10 16.20 -7.67 22.98
N ALA A 11 15.71 -6.44 23.08
CA ALA A 11 15.97 -5.41 22.08
C ALA A 11 16.65 -4.24 22.79
N ARG A 12 17.81 -4.48 23.39
CA ARG A 12 18.74 -3.41 23.72
C ARG A 12 19.30 -2.88 22.43
N THR A 13 18.70 -1.80 21.91
CA THR A 13 19.33 -0.94 20.92
C THR A 13 20.72 -0.58 21.42
N SER A 14 21.75 -1.09 20.78
CA SER A 14 23.10 -0.65 21.01
C SER A 14 23.17 0.84 20.66
N LYS A 15 23.84 1.59 21.50
CA LYS A 15 23.94 3.06 21.51
C LYS A 15 24.69 3.62 20.29
N HIS A 16 24.53 3.27 19.06
CA HIS A 16 25.16 3.90 17.87
C HIS A 16 24.91 3.15 16.55
N ASP A 17 23.66 2.82 16.27
CA ASP A 17 23.40 2.39 14.89
C ASP A 17 23.20 3.64 14.02
N VAL A 18 24.23 3.93 13.24
CA VAL A 18 24.23 5.03 12.30
C VAL A 18 24.44 4.47 10.90
N ILE A 19 23.60 4.88 9.97
CA ILE A 19 23.72 4.59 8.55
C ILE A 19 23.91 5.92 7.82
N SER A 20 25.05 6.12 7.16
CA SER A 20 25.40 7.37 6.48
C SER A 20 25.29 8.60 7.41
N CYS A 21 24.42 9.53 7.11
CA CYS A 21 24.12 10.71 7.95
C CYS A 21 22.90 10.52 8.85
N TRP A 22 22.36 9.31 8.99
CA TRP A 22 21.13 9.00 9.71
C TRP A 22 21.42 8.20 10.98
N ARG A 23 20.91 8.68 12.11
CA ARG A 23 20.88 7.95 13.38
C ARG A 23 19.61 7.11 13.44
N LEU A 24 19.75 5.80 13.67
CA LEU A 24 18.65 4.88 13.82
C LEU A 24 18.01 5.01 15.21
N GLY A 25 16.72 4.91 15.24
CA GLY A 25 15.88 4.80 16.44
C GLY A 25 15.25 3.42 16.55
N GLU A 26 14.00 3.40 17.02
CA GLU A 26 13.21 2.17 17.16
C GLU A 26 13.02 1.45 15.83
N GLN A 27 13.18 0.13 15.82
CA GLN A 27 12.82 -0.71 14.71
C GLN A 27 11.28 -0.86 14.66
N ILE A 28 10.68 -0.40 13.56
CA ILE A 28 9.23 -0.45 13.34
C ILE A 28 8.81 -1.80 12.76
N ILE A 29 9.60 -2.32 11.81
CA ILE A 29 9.36 -3.55 11.10
C ILE A 29 10.68 -4.29 10.91
N GLY A 30 10.73 -5.54 11.33
CA GLY A 30 11.74 -6.51 10.93
C GLY A 30 11.13 -7.44 9.89
N GLY A 31 11.59 -7.39 8.66
CA GLY A 31 11.05 -8.17 7.56
C GLY A 31 12.10 -9.01 6.85
N ARG A 32 11.65 -9.98 6.05
CA ARG A 32 12.56 -10.80 5.25
C ARG A 32 13.45 -9.97 4.32
N TRP A 33 12.87 -8.97 3.63
CA TRP A 33 13.55 -8.17 2.61
C TRP A 33 14.23 -6.94 3.19
N TYR A 34 13.54 -6.25 4.12
CA TYR A 34 13.94 -4.96 4.65
C TYR A 34 13.67 -4.88 6.14
N ASN A 35 14.54 -4.17 6.83
CA ASN A 35 14.30 -3.65 8.16
C ASN A 35 13.93 -2.16 8.06
N ILE A 36 12.92 -1.74 8.80
CA ILE A 36 12.45 -0.35 8.82
C ILE A 36 12.62 0.20 10.22
N PHE A 37 13.35 1.32 10.32
CA PHE A 37 13.61 2.00 11.57
C PHE A 37 13.10 3.43 11.55
N ARG A 38 12.77 3.97 12.71
CA ARG A 38 12.70 5.41 12.90
C ARG A 38 14.10 5.98 12.69
N ALA A 39 14.19 7.21 12.17
CA ALA A 39 15.49 7.83 11.92
C ALA A 39 15.48 9.34 12.20
N ALA A 40 16.65 9.89 12.51
CA ALA A 40 16.89 11.32 12.62
C ALA A 40 18.26 11.66 12.00
N PRO A 41 18.45 12.86 11.40
CA PRO A 41 19.77 13.30 10.96
C PRO A 41 20.75 13.33 12.13
N LYS A 42 22.01 12.98 11.90
CA LYS A 42 23.09 13.07 12.92
C LYS A 42 23.30 14.48 13.45
N THR A 43 23.00 15.48 12.63
CA THR A 43 23.21 16.90 12.95
C THR A 43 22.23 17.45 13.97
N VAL A 44 21.11 16.77 14.22
CA VAL A 44 20.15 17.17 15.24
C VAL A 44 20.50 16.57 16.61
N SER A 45 19.98 17.20 17.68
CA SER A 45 20.19 16.74 19.06
C SER A 45 19.94 15.23 19.20
N PRO A 46 20.74 14.51 20.02
CA PRO A 46 20.48 13.08 20.32
C PRO A 46 19.08 12.79 20.86
N ASN A 47 18.45 13.75 21.51
CA ASN A 47 17.10 13.65 22.07
C ASN A 47 16.00 14.15 21.12
N ALA A 48 16.34 14.54 19.89
CA ALA A 48 15.34 14.97 18.91
C ALA A 48 14.45 13.82 18.47
N ASP A 49 13.20 14.14 18.13
CA ASP A 49 12.27 13.19 17.55
C ASP A 49 12.84 12.57 16.28
N HIS A 50 12.60 11.28 16.10
CA HIS A 50 12.93 10.58 14.88
C HIS A 50 11.76 10.76 13.89
N ASP A 51 11.75 11.90 13.18
CA ASP A 51 10.65 12.29 12.27
C ASP A 51 10.78 11.68 10.86
N PHE A 52 11.72 10.75 10.69
CA PHE A 52 11.95 10.04 9.43
C PHE A 52 11.86 8.53 9.63
N VAL A 53 11.73 7.81 8.54
CA VAL A 53 11.92 6.36 8.46
C VAL A 53 13.03 6.07 7.49
N ILE A 54 13.86 5.12 7.84
CA ILE A 54 14.87 4.53 6.97
C ILE A 54 14.51 3.06 6.73
N LYS A 55 14.45 2.67 5.47
CA LYS A 55 14.23 1.31 5.00
C LYS A 55 15.56 0.77 4.49
N VAL A 56 16.07 -0.25 5.13
CA VAL A 56 17.40 -0.85 4.87
C VAL A 56 17.20 -2.27 4.42
N ILE A 57 17.97 -2.74 3.44
CA ILE A 57 17.97 -4.16 3.06
C ILE A 57 18.39 -4.99 4.29
N ASN A 58 17.63 -6.05 4.57
CA ASN A 58 17.94 -6.95 5.67
C ASN A 58 19.32 -7.60 5.44
N PRO A 59 20.31 -7.41 6.34
CA PRO A 59 21.64 -7.98 6.19
C PRO A 59 21.65 -9.52 6.21
N GLU A 60 20.59 -10.14 6.73
CA GLU A 60 20.42 -11.61 6.76
C GLU A 60 19.75 -12.15 5.48
N LEU A 61 19.46 -11.28 4.50
CA LEU A 61 18.87 -11.70 3.23
C LEU A 61 19.85 -12.62 2.48
N PRO A 62 19.40 -13.77 1.94
CA PRO A 62 20.23 -14.64 1.12
C PRO A 62 20.89 -13.89 -0.03
N PRO A 63 22.16 -14.14 -0.35
CA PRO A 63 22.93 -13.40 -1.36
C PRO A 63 22.27 -13.36 -2.76
N ASP A 64 21.60 -14.44 -3.15
CA ASP A 64 20.88 -14.57 -4.42
C ASP A 64 19.65 -13.64 -4.50
N LEU A 65 19.15 -13.15 -3.37
CA LEU A 65 18.01 -12.23 -3.30
C LEU A 65 18.42 -10.76 -3.14
N ILE A 66 19.68 -10.46 -2.87
CA ILE A 66 20.15 -9.08 -2.64
C ILE A 66 19.94 -8.22 -3.88
N ALA A 67 20.29 -8.70 -5.07
CA ALA A 67 20.10 -7.95 -6.32
C ALA A 67 18.62 -7.59 -6.56
N LEU A 68 17.71 -8.51 -6.28
CA LEU A 68 16.27 -8.25 -6.38
C LEU A 68 15.79 -7.26 -5.31
N ALA A 69 16.37 -7.30 -4.11
CA ALA A 69 16.04 -6.34 -3.05
C ALA A 69 16.51 -4.92 -3.40
N ILE A 70 17.69 -4.79 -4.01
CA ILE A 70 18.22 -3.50 -4.50
C ILE A 70 17.34 -2.96 -5.63
N ASP A 71 16.97 -3.79 -6.60
CA ASP A 71 16.07 -3.40 -7.71
C ASP A 71 14.74 -2.85 -7.17
N ARG A 72 14.12 -3.56 -6.24
CA ARG A 72 12.86 -3.13 -5.59
C ARG A 72 13.02 -1.83 -4.81
N LEU A 73 14.12 -1.69 -4.07
CA LEU A 73 14.41 -0.46 -3.33
C LEU A 73 14.61 0.71 -4.30
N GLY A 74 15.31 0.47 -5.42
CA GLY A 74 15.51 1.42 -6.50
C GLY A 74 14.22 1.85 -7.18
N ARG A 75 13.30 0.90 -7.45
CA ARG A 75 11.96 1.21 -8.00
C ARG A 75 11.18 2.15 -7.08
N GLU A 76 11.20 1.87 -5.78
CA GLU A 76 10.54 2.73 -4.77
C GLU A 76 11.20 4.11 -4.71
N ALA A 77 12.53 4.19 -4.68
CA ALA A 77 13.26 5.44 -4.66
C ALA A 77 12.94 6.29 -5.91
N HIS A 78 13.08 5.73 -7.10
CA HIS A 78 12.81 6.44 -8.36
C HIS A 78 11.35 6.89 -8.50
N ALA A 79 10.39 6.08 -8.03
CA ALA A 79 8.97 6.46 -8.05
C ALA A 79 8.73 7.66 -7.13
N THR A 80 9.19 7.56 -5.88
CA THR A 80 8.89 8.56 -4.83
C THR A 80 9.73 9.82 -4.91
N GLU A 81 10.83 9.80 -5.67
CA GLU A 81 11.58 10.99 -6.05
C GLU A 81 10.84 11.85 -7.09
N ARG A 82 10.29 11.19 -8.12
CA ARG A 82 9.70 11.87 -9.29
C ARG A 82 8.25 12.28 -9.10
N ILE A 83 7.48 11.50 -8.32
CA ILE A 83 6.06 11.78 -8.10
C ILE A 83 5.92 12.86 -7.02
N ILE A 84 5.75 14.12 -7.44
CA ILE A 84 5.54 15.25 -6.53
C ILE A 84 4.03 15.47 -6.35
N GLN A 85 3.44 14.73 -5.40
CA GLN A 85 2.01 14.82 -5.09
C GLN A 85 1.78 14.55 -3.60
N SER A 86 0.83 15.26 -2.99
CA SER A 86 0.64 15.23 -1.53
C SER A 86 0.21 13.89 -0.96
N ASN A 87 -0.39 13.02 -1.76
CA ASN A 87 -0.83 11.68 -1.36
C ASN A 87 0.18 10.57 -1.71
N VAL A 88 1.38 10.94 -2.18
CA VAL A 88 2.51 10.00 -2.37
C VAL A 88 3.59 10.36 -1.37
N ILE A 89 4.15 9.35 -0.71
CA ILE A 89 5.28 9.57 0.20
C ILE A 89 6.51 10.01 -0.62
N ARG A 90 7.23 11.03 -0.13
CA ARG A 90 8.36 11.58 -0.86
C ARG A 90 9.68 10.89 -0.45
N LEU A 91 10.56 10.65 -1.40
CA LEU A 91 11.94 10.30 -1.13
C LEU A 91 12.70 11.52 -0.58
N LEU A 92 13.54 11.31 0.42
CA LEU A 92 14.43 12.33 0.98
C LEU A 92 15.90 12.00 0.76
N ASP A 93 16.27 10.73 0.84
CA ASP A 93 17.64 10.26 0.69
C ASP A 93 17.64 8.78 0.29
N ALA A 94 18.65 8.31 -0.41
CA ALA A 94 18.83 6.91 -0.75
C ALA A 94 20.30 6.60 -1.04
N GLU A 95 20.73 5.37 -0.73
CA GLU A 95 22.00 4.79 -1.17
C GLU A 95 21.71 3.45 -1.85
N LEU A 96 21.97 3.37 -3.14
CA LEU A 96 21.64 2.23 -3.99
C LEU A 96 22.87 1.62 -4.69
N ASP A 97 24.03 2.26 -4.58
CA ASP A 97 25.26 1.84 -5.28
C ASP A 97 26.18 1.01 -4.38
N GLN A 98 26.14 1.26 -3.08
CA GLN A 98 26.99 0.58 -2.10
C GLN A 98 26.25 0.24 -0.81
N ALA A 99 26.64 -0.83 -0.15
CA ALA A 99 26.08 -1.22 1.15
C ALA A 99 26.50 -0.24 2.27
N PRO A 100 25.63 0.04 3.24
CA PRO A 100 24.27 -0.48 3.37
C PRO A 100 23.28 0.21 2.42
N PHE A 101 22.53 -0.60 1.65
CA PHE A 101 21.52 -0.07 0.72
C PHE A 101 20.28 0.37 1.49
N PHE A 102 19.84 1.61 1.31
CA PHE A 102 18.71 2.18 2.05
C PHE A 102 17.97 3.26 1.27
N LEU A 103 16.76 3.58 1.73
CA LEU A 103 16.03 4.80 1.39
C LEU A 103 15.46 5.45 2.66
N VAL A 104 15.28 6.77 2.62
CA VAL A 104 14.72 7.57 3.71
C VAL A 104 13.50 8.34 3.23
N GLN A 105 12.45 8.32 4.04
CA GLN A 105 11.18 8.99 3.80
C GLN A 105 10.69 9.69 5.07
N PRO A 106 9.76 10.67 4.99
CA PRO A 106 9.15 11.27 6.16
C PRO A 106 8.39 10.23 7.00
N TRP A 107 8.45 10.34 8.33
CA TRP A 107 7.58 9.58 9.20
C TRP A 107 6.15 10.12 9.17
N VAL A 108 5.19 9.31 8.76
CA VAL A 108 3.77 9.63 8.86
C VAL A 108 3.28 9.29 10.27
N LYS A 109 3.03 10.33 11.10
CA LYS A 109 2.45 10.16 12.45
C LYS A 109 0.97 9.75 12.32
N GLY A 110 0.72 8.46 12.06
CA GLY A 110 -0.62 7.91 11.80
C GLY A 110 -0.66 6.39 11.87
N ARG A 111 -1.60 5.81 11.16
CA ARG A 111 -1.78 4.35 11.07
C ARG A 111 -2.05 3.96 9.62
N SER A 112 -1.68 2.73 9.26
CA SER A 112 -2.10 2.14 8.00
C SER A 112 -3.59 1.74 8.04
N LEU A 113 -4.21 1.71 6.87
CA LEU A 113 -5.64 1.42 6.74
C LEU A 113 -5.96 0.00 7.23
N ASP A 114 -5.08 -0.99 7.00
CA ASP A 114 -5.23 -2.35 7.53
C ASP A 114 -5.30 -2.39 9.06
N LYS A 115 -4.46 -1.61 9.76
CA LYS A 115 -4.48 -1.48 11.21
C LYS A 115 -5.72 -0.75 11.73
N LEU A 116 -6.31 0.15 10.93
CA LEU A 116 -7.58 0.78 11.28
C LEU A 116 -8.74 -0.19 11.11
N LEU A 117 -8.79 -0.93 10.00
CA LEU A 117 -9.83 -1.93 9.74
C LEU A 117 -9.84 -3.05 10.79
N SER A 118 -8.65 -3.48 11.28
CA SER A 118 -8.57 -4.55 12.29
C SER A 118 -8.98 -4.13 13.70
N ARG A 119 -8.92 -2.83 14.04
CA ARG A 119 -9.19 -2.33 15.41
C ARG A 119 -10.51 -1.63 15.58
N ALA A 120 -10.99 -0.96 14.56
CA ALA A 120 -12.24 -0.22 14.57
C ALA A 120 -12.88 -0.37 13.18
N PRO A 121 -13.65 -1.45 12.97
CA PRO A 121 -14.20 -1.75 11.63
C PRO A 121 -15.18 -0.70 11.12
N TYR A 122 -15.57 0.27 11.94
CA TYR A 122 -16.52 1.30 11.56
C TYR A 122 -15.83 2.66 11.32
N LEU A 123 -15.20 2.80 10.17
CA LEU A 123 -14.99 4.12 9.60
C LEU A 123 -16.35 4.59 9.04
N SER A 124 -16.77 5.82 9.36
CA SER A 124 -17.95 6.38 8.68
C SER A 124 -17.72 6.38 7.16
N LEU A 125 -18.80 6.25 6.41
CA LEU A 125 -18.71 6.21 4.95
C LEU A 125 -18.03 7.47 4.38
N SER A 126 -18.28 8.65 4.96
CA SER A 126 -17.59 9.89 4.58
C SER A 126 -16.06 9.79 4.74
N ARG A 127 -15.59 9.20 5.85
CA ARG A 127 -14.14 8.98 6.05
C ARG A 127 -13.57 7.93 5.11
N MET A 128 -14.33 6.88 4.80
CA MET A 128 -13.92 5.89 3.80
C MET A 128 -13.77 6.54 2.42
N LEU A 129 -14.78 7.25 1.95
CA LEU A 129 -14.76 7.95 0.66
C LEU A 129 -13.57 8.92 0.57
N TRP A 130 -13.34 9.69 1.62
CA TRP A 130 -12.18 10.59 1.72
C TRP A 130 -10.85 9.85 1.57
N VAL A 131 -10.66 8.71 2.26
CA VAL A 131 -9.44 7.91 2.18
C VAL A 131 -9.29 7.27 0.81
N LEU A 132 -10.36 6.72 0.25
CA LEU A 132 -10.36 6.04 -1.06
C LEU A 132 -10.02 7.03 -2.18
N ARG A 133 -10.62 8.23 -2.18
CA ARG A 133 -10.31 9.27 -3.15
C ARG A 133 -8.85 9.73 -3.05
N GLN A 134 -8.35 10.02 -1.85
CA GLN A 134 -6.95 10.44 -1.68
C GLN A 134 -5.97 9.33 -2.11
N THR A 135 -6.30 8.05 -1.87
CA THR A 135 -5.50 6.93 -2.38
C THR A 135 -5.50 6.91 -3.90
N ALA A 136 -6.66 7.06 -4.52
CA ALA A 136 -6.78 7.15 -5.97
C ALA A 136 -6.00 8.34 -6.56
N GLU A 137 -5.98 9.49 -5.88
CA GLU A 137 -5.15 10.65 -6.28
C GLU A 137 -3.65 10.31 -6.29
N GLY A 138 -3.18 9.56 -5.29
CA GLY A 138 -1.80 9.09 -5.24
C GLY A 138 -1.46 8.14 -6.40
N VAL A 139 -2.33 7.18 -6.71
CA VAL A 139 -2.16 6.26 -7.85
C VAL A 139 -2.18 7.02 -9.18
N ARG A 140 -3.13 7.96 -9.35
CA ARG A 140 -3.21 8.82 -10.53
C ARG A 140 -1.89 9.55 -10.79
N ALA A 141 -1.29 10.11 -9.75
CA ALA A 141 0.00 10.79 -9.87
C ALA A 141 1.12 9.84 -10.37
N GLY A 142 1.12 8.57 -9.97
CA GLY A 142 2.00 7.55 -10.54
C GLY A 142 1.75 7.37 -12.04
N HIS A 143 0.48 7.21 -12.44
CA HIS A 143 0.09 7.04 -13.84
C HIS A 143 0.46 8.25 -14.73
N GLU A 144 0.39 9.47 -14.19
CA GLU A 144 0.81 10.68 -14.89
C GLU A 144 2.33 10.77 -15.05
N ASN A 145 3.09 10.14 -14.14
CA ASN A 145 4.54 9.99 -14.22
C ASN A 145 4.97 8.70 -14.98
N GLY A 146 4.05 8.09 -15.73
CA GLY A 146 4.34 6.92 -16.55
C GLY A 146 4.58 5.62 -15.76
N ARG A 147 4.13 5.55 -14.50
CA ARG A 147 4.31 4.38 -13.63
C ARG A 147 2.99 3.81 -13.15
N VAL A 148 2.97 2.50 -12.93
CA VAL A 148 1.93 1.78 -12.22
C VAL A 148 2.46 1.34 -10.86
N HIS A 149 1.57 1.22 -9.87
CA HIS A 149 1.96 0.92 -8.49
C HIS A 149 2.15 -0.60 -8.27
N LEU A 150 1.23 -1.42 -8.76
CA LEU A 150 1.18 -2.89 -8.66
C LEU A 150 1.26 -3.48 -7.23
N GLY A 151 1.11 -2.64 -6.22
CA GLY A 151 1.15 -3.04 -4.81
C GLY A 151 0.10 -2.32 -3.97
N ILE A 152 -1.06 -1.98 -4.56
CA ILE A 152 -2.14 -1.28 -3.84
C ILE A 152 -2.82 -2.27 -2.89
N ASP A 153 -2.66 -2.02 -1.59
CA ASP A 153 -3.32 -2.75 -0.51
C ASP A 153 -3.54 -1.84 0.72
N PRO A 154 -4.36 -2.23 1.71
CA PRO A 154 -4.61 -1.41 2.90
C PRO A 154 -3.36 -1.12 3.76
N ALA A 155 -2.32 -1.97 3.72
CA ALA A 155 -1.08 -1.75 4.48
C ALA A 155 -0.24 -0.61 3.89
N HIS A 156 -0.39 -0.35 2.59
CA HIS A 156 0.30 0.71 1.88
C HIS A 156 -0.42 2.06 1.89
N VAL A 157 -1.56 2.17 2.56
CA VAL A 157 -2.31 3.42 2.73
C VAL A 157 -2.14 3.93 4.16
N LEU A 158 -1.29 4.94 4.36
CA LEU A 158 -1.06 5.56 5.66
C LEU A 158 -2.00 6.76 5.86
N ILE A 159 -2.68 6.79 7.00
CA ILE A 159 -3.61 7.86 7.38
C ILE A 159 -3.01 8.62 8.56
N GLY A 160 -2.59 9.85 8.32
CA GLY A 160 -2.04 10.74 9.34
C GLY A 160 -3.10 11.26 10.31
N LYS A 161 -2.66 11.86 11.42
CA LYS A 161 -3.57 12.44 12.44
C LYS A 161 -4.50 13.53 11.89
N SER A 162 -4.07 14.25 10.84
CA SER A 162 -4.88 15.28 10.15
C SER A 162 -5.88 14.70 9.15
N GLY A 163 -5.96 13.38 8.98
CA GLY A 163 -6.75 12.72 7.94
C GLY A 163 -6.08 12.68 6.56
N ARG A 164 -4.88 13.25 6.41
CA ARG A 164 -4.11 13.17 5.16
C ARG A 164 -3.70 11.74 4.89
N VAL A 165 -3.91 11.28 3.66
CA VAL A 165 -3.48 9.96 3.19
C VAL A 165 -2.13 10.09 2.48
N SER A 166 -1.24 9.11 2.73
CA SER A 166 0.02 8.95 2.02
C SER A 166 0.12 7.51 1.50
N LEU A 167 0.18 7.36 0.20
CA LEU A 167 0.41 6.08 -0.47
C LEU A 167 1.91 5.77 -0.43
N ILE A 168 2.26 4.59 0.10
CA ILE A 168 3.62 4.07 0.25
C ILE A 168 3.75 2.74 -0.49
N GLY A 169 4.92 2.09 -0.45
CA GLY A 169 5.10 0.73 -0.96
C GLY A 169 5.29 0.64 -2.47
N TRP A 170 5.95 1.62 -3.07
CA TRP A 170 6.24 1.69 -4.51
C TRP A 170 7.30 0.70 -5.00
N SER A 171 7.72 -0.24 -4.16
CA SER A 171 8.74 -1.24 -4.50
C SER A 171 8.32 -2.23 -5.60
N GLN A 172 7.01 -2.33 -5.86
CA GLN A 172 6.45 -3.12 -6.96
C GLN A 172 6.17 -2.26 -8.21
N SER A 173 6.45 -0.95 -8.16
CA SER A 173 6.13 -0.04 -9.27
C SER A 173 6.97 -0.33 -10.51
N HIS A 174 6.32 -0.25 -11.67
CA HIS A 174 6.95 -0.44 -12.99
C HIS A 174 6.60 0.71 -13.91
N LEU A 175 7.40 0.91 -14.94
CA LEU A 175 7.00 1.79 -16.04
C LEU A 175 5.81 1.15 -16.78
N ILE A 176 4.92 1.99 -17.29
CA ILE A 176 3.80 1.51 -18.10
C ILE A 176 4.37 0.76 -19.30
N ASP A 177 3.79 -0.39 -19.62
CA ASP A 177 4.19 -1.30 -20.69
C ASP A 177 5.56 -1.99 -20.47
N GLU A 178 6.16 -1.84 -19.29
CA GLU A 178 7.36 -2.61 -18.92
C GLU A 178 7.00 -4.08 -18.73
N PRO A 179 7.75 -5.03 -19.34
CA PRO A 179 7.59 -6.44 -18.99
C PRO A 179 7.85 -6.63 -17.51
N THR A 180 6.96 -7.29 -16.83
CA THR A 180 7.09 -7.47 -15.39
C THR A 180 6.61 -8.84 -14.97
N TRP A 181 7.05 -9.23 -13.81
CA TRP A 181 6.78 -10.50 -13.20
C TRP A 181 6.51 -10.29 -11.72
N LEU A 182 5.35 -10.71 -11.26
CA LEU A 182 5.03 -10.62 -9.85
C LEU A 182 5.68 -11.74 -9.05
N PRO A 183 6.30 -11.42 -7.90
CA PRO A 183 6.93 -12.44 -7.08
C PRO A 183 5.88 -13.41 -6.53
N GLN A 184 6.03 -14.68 -6.85
CA GLN A 184 5.14 -15.77 -6.47
C GLN A 184 5.15 -16.13 -4.97
N ASN A 185 5.75 -15.31 -4.10
CA ASN A 185 5.92 -15.62 -2.68
C ASN A 185 5.36 -14.54 -1.73
N GLN A 186 4.46 -13.68 -2.21
CA GLN A 186 3.84 -12.61 -1.41
C GLN A 186 2.32 -12.79 -1.33
N LEU A 187 1.87 -13.69 -0.45
CA LEU A 187 0.46 -14.01 -0.27
C LEU A 187 -0.40 -12.76 0.04
N GLN A 188 0.14 -11.81 0.80
CA GLN A 188 -0.58 -10.58 1.13
C GLN A 188 -0.87 -9.74 -0.11
N LEU A 189 0.11 -9.59 -1.00
CA LEU A 189 -0.04 -8.87 -2.26
C LEU A 189 -1.03 -9.58 -3.19
N ALA A 190 -0.96 -10.91 -3.28
CA ALA A 190 -1.81 -11.71 -4.15
C ALA A 190 -3.31 -11.50 -3.88
N ARG A 191 -3.72 -11.10 -2.68
CA ARG A 191 -5.13 -10.82 -2.31
C ARG A 191 -5.76 -9.65 -3.08
N TYR A 192 -4.93 -8.79 -3.67
CA TYR A 192 -5.37 -7.58 -4.38
C TYR A 192 -4.83 -7.54 -5.81
N THR A 193 -4.11 -8.58 -6.22
CA THR A 193 -3.44 -8.65 -7.51
C THR A 193 -4.45 -8.86 -8.63
N ALA A 194 -4.31 -8.11 -9.72
CA ALA A 194 -5.16 -8.25 -10.90
C ALA A 194 -4.90 -9.59 -11.63
N PRO A 195 -5.93 -10.20 -12.25
CA PRO A 195 -5.82 -11.51 -12.89
C PRO A 195 -4.68 -11.60 -13.91
N GLU A 196 -4.53 -10.59 -14.76
CA GLU A 196 -3.50 -10.53 -15.79
C GLU A 196 -2.08 -10.52 -15.25
N CYS A 197 -1.90 -10.09 -14.00
CA CYS A 197 -0.57 -10.02 -13.37
C CYS A 197 0.00 -11.40 -12.99
N PHE A 198 -0.80 -12.46 -13.06
CA PHE A 198 -0.34 -13.83 -12.86
C PHE A 198 0.23 -14.46 -14.14
N ALA A 199 0.05 -13.82 -15.31
CA ALA A 199 0.60 -14.28 -16.58
C ALA A 199 2.12 -14.06 -16.66
N GLU A 200 2.84 -15.00 -17.28
CA GLU A 200 4.30 -14.94 -17.43
C GLU A 200 4.76 -13.80 -18.36
N ASP A 201 3.92 -13.42 -19.32
CA ASP A 201 4.17 -12.37 -20.31
C ASP A 201 3.49 -11.05 -19.96
N TYR A 202 3.14 -10.86 -18.67
CA TYR A 202 2.45 -9.65 -18.22
C TYR A 202 3.28 -8.39 -18.45
N ARG A 203 2.60 -7.35 -18.94
CA ARG A 203 3.15 -6.00 -19.08
C ARG A 203 2.38 -5.03 -18.18
N ALA A 204 3.13 -4.21 -17.46
CA ALA A 204 2.61 -3.30 -16.46
C ALA A 204 1.55 -2.33 -17.04
N ALA A 205 0.34 -2.37 -16.54
CA ALA A 205 -0.79 -1.62 -17.09
C ALA A 205 -1.59 -0.88 -16.01
N LYS A 206 -2.10 0.31 -16.35
CA LYS A 206 -2.97 1.10 -15.45
C LYS A 206 -4.24 0.33 -15.03
N ALA A 207 -4.74 -0.54 -15.89
CA ALA A 207 -5.91 -1.35 -15.62
C ALA A 207 -5.69 -2.33 -14.45
N SER A 208 -4.45 -2.74 -14.18
CA SER A 208 -4.14 -3.60 -13.04
C SER A 208 -4.22 -2.84 -11.72
N ASP A 209 -3.80 -1.57 -11.70
CA ASP A 209 -4.02 -0.71 -10.53
C ASP A 209 -5.50 -0.39 -10.30
N VAL A 210 -6.31 -0.30 -11.37
CA VAL A 210 -7.78 -0.17 -11.25
C VAL A 210 -8.36 -1.37 -10.51
N TYR A 211 -7.96 -2.58 -10.91
CA TYR A 211 -8.42 -3.80 -10.24
C TYR A 211 -7.98 -3.86 -8.78
N SER A 212 -6.69 -3.62 -8.51
CA SER A 212 -6.13 -3.66 -7.15
C SER A 212 -6.78 -2.63 -6.23
N LEU A 213 -7.06 -1.42 -6.74
CA LEU A 213 -7.82 -0.41 -6.01
C LEU A 213 -9.25 -0.88 -5.75
N GLY A 214 -9.92 -1.49 -6.74
CA GLY A 214 -11.26 -2.10 -6.58
C GLY A 214 -11.28 -3.18 -5.51
N ALA A 215 -10.28 -4.08 -5.50
CA ALA A 215 -10.13 -5.11 -4.48
C ALA A 215 -9.89 -4.54 -3.07
N MET A 216 -9.12 -3.45 -2.98
CA MET A 216 -8.91 -2.73 -1.73
C MET A 216 -10.21 -2.03 -1.26
N ILE A 217 -10.95 -1.37 -2.15
CA ILE A 217 -12.23 -0.74 -1.81
C ILE A 217 -13.23 -1.80 -1.34
N TYR A 218 -13.31 -2.93 -2.05
CA TYR A 218 -14.13 -4.06 -1.62
C TYR A 218 -13.78 -4.49 -0.19
N HIS A 219 -12.49 -4.66 0.11
CA HIS A 219 -12.04 -5.03 1.47
C HIS A 219 -12.46 -3.99 2.52
N VAL A 220 -12.33 -2.72 2.23
CA VAL A 220 -12.73 -1.64 3.17
C VAL A 220 -14.23 -1.69 3.47
N LEU A 221 -15.06 -1.99 2.48
CA LEU A 221 -16.52 -2.04 2.62
C LEU A 221 -17.01 -3.36 3.22
N ALA A 222 -16.46 -4.50 2.76
CA ALA A 222 -16.86 -5.83 3.20
C ALA A 222 -16.11 -6.32 4.46
N LEU A 223 -15.10 -5.56 4.95
CA LEU A 223 -14.18 -5.92 6.03
C LEU A 223 -13.40 -7.23 5.78
N ARG A 224 -13.35 -7.65 4.54
CA ARG A 224 -12.60 -8.80 4.05
C ARG A 224 -12.24 -8.61 2.57
N PRO A 225 -11.11 -9.14 2.09
CA PRO A 225 -10.78 -9.07 0.67
C PRO A 225 -11.85 -9.80 -0.19
N PRO A 226 -11.93 -9.48 -1.50
CA PRO A 226 -12.92 -10.10 -2.39
C PRO A 226 -12.78 -11.61 -2.48
N PHE A 227 -11.57 -12.12 -2.35
CA PHE A 227 -11.24 -13.53 -2.35
C PHE A 227 -10.38 -13.92 -1.16
N GLN A 228 -10.52 -15.16 -0.70
CA GLN A 228 -9.75 -15.75 0.37
C GLN A 228 -9.04 -17.01 -0.13
N GLY A 229 -7.76 -17.16 0.19
CA GLY A 229 -6.96 -18.31 -0.14
C GLY A 229 -5.83 -18.48 0.88
N GLN A 230 -5.37 -19.70 1.07
CA GLN A 230 -4.26 -20.04 1.94
C GLN A 230 -2.93 -20.05 1.17
N THR A 231 -2.99 -20.22 -0.14
CA THR A 231 -1.85 -20.20 -1.04
C THR A 231 -2.02 -19.13 -2.13
N ILE A 232 -0.95 -18.81 -2.82
CA ILE A 232 -0.99 -17.89 -3.97
C ILE A 232 -1.80 -18.51 -5.11
N GLN A 233 -1.68 -19.81 -5.31
CA GLN A 233 -2.40 -20.56 -6.32
C GLN A 233 -3.92 -20.53 -6.08
N ASP A 234 -4.37 -20.60 -4.79
CA ASP A 234 -5.78 -20.43 -4.46
C ASP A 234 -6.27 -19.05 -4.87
N LEU A 235 -5.51 -18.00 -4.51
CA LEU A 235 -5.85 -16.62 -4.84
C LEU A 235 -5.80 -16.35 -6.34
N GLU A 236 -4.81 -16.86 -7.04
CA GLU A 236 -4.72 -16.81 -8.51
C GLU A 236 -5.98 -17.42 -9.15
N HIS A 237 -6.36 -18.63 -8.73
CA HIS A 237 -7.57 -19.28 -9.22
C HIS A 237 -8.81 -18.42 -9.01
N CYS A 238 -8.98 -17.87 -7.80
CA CYS A 238 -10.12 -17.00 -7.49
C CYS A 238 -10.10 -15.71 -8.33
N HIS A 239 -8.94 -15.05 -8.43
CA HIS A 239 -8.81 -13.82 -9.21
C HIS A 239 -9.05 -14.05 -10.71
N LEU A 240 -8.68 -15.20 -11.26
CA LEU A 240 -8.92 -15.55 -12.66
C LEU A 240 -10.37 -15.97 -12.93
N ASN A 241 -10.99 -16.76 -12.05
CA ASN A 241 -12.18 -17.52 -12.39
C ASN A 241 -13.44 -17.17 -11.58
N GLU A 242 -13.30 -16.64 -10.35
CA GLU A 242 -14.44 -16.42 -9.48
C GLU A 242 -14.96 -14.98 -9.53
N ILE A 243 -16.25 -14.83 -9.26
CA ILE A 243 -16.91 -13.53 -9.09
C ILE A 243 -17.03 -13.28 -7.58
N PRO A 244 -16.58 -12.13 -7.05
CA PRO A 244 -16.73 -11.83 -5.63
C PRO A 244 -18.22 -11.67 -5.27
N GLU A 245 -18.55 -11.96 -4.02
CA GLU A 245 -19.90 -11.73 -3.50
C GLU A 245 -20.32 -10.26 -3.66
N ASP A 246 -21.57 -10.01 -3.97
CA ASP A 246 -22.06 -8.65 -4.21
C ASP A 246 -22.02 -7.83 -2.92
N LEU A 247 -21.41 -6.63 -3.01
CA LEU A 247 -21.27 -5.71 -1.85
C LEU A 247 -22.64 -5.30 -1.28
N ILE A 248 -23.68 -5.19 -2.08
CA ILE A 248 -25.02 -4.85 -1.59
C ILE A 248 -25.62 -5.97 -0.73
N VAL A 249 -25.22 -7.23 -0.97
CA VAL A 249 -25.66 -8.36 -0.14
C VAL A 249 -24.93 -8.35 1.20
N ILE A 250 -23.62 -8.06 1.20
CA ILE A 250 -22.77 -8.04 2.42
C ILE A 250 -23.04 -6.80 3.26
N GLN A 251 -23.20 -5.65 2.60
CA GLN A 251 -23.34 -4.33 3.20
C GLN A 251 -24.52 -3.59 2.55
N PRO A 252 -25.76 -3.84 3.00
CA PRO A 252 -26.95 -3.23 2.39
C PRO A 252 -26.95 -1.68 2.40
N ASP A 253 -26.25 -1.07 3.34
CA ASP A 253 -26.11 0.39 3.46
C ASP A 253 -25.04 0.97 2.51
N CYS A 254 -24.34 0.14 1.74
CA CYS A 254 -23.35 0.60 0.77
C CYS A 254 -24.05 1.39 -0.36
N PRO A 255 -23.59 2.59 -0.71
CA PRO A 255 -24.13 3.31 -1.86
C PRO A 255 -24.09 2.46 -3.12
N THR A 256 -25.24 2.28 -3.77
CA THR A 256 -25.37 1.43 -4.98
C THR A 256 -24.38 1.83 -6.08
N ARG A 257 -24.12 3.14 -6.23
CA ARG A 257 -23.12 3.66 -7.18
C ARG A 257 -21.72 3.17 -6.84
N LEU A 258 -21.32 3.17 -5.55
CA LEU A 258 -20.00 2.69 -5.11
C LEU A 258 -19.87 1.18 -5.31
N ALA A 259 -20.88 0.41 -4.96
CA ALA A 259 -20.91 -1.03 -5.20
C ALA A 259 -20.80 -1.36 -6.70
N SER A 260 -21.52 -0.62 -7.55
CA SER A 260 -21.45 -0.77 -9.02
C SER A 260 -20.07 -0.43 -9.57
N LEU A 261 -19.43 0.65 -9.08
CA LEU A 261 -18.08 1.03 -9.47
C LEU A 261 -17.09 -0.09 -9.12
N VAL A 262 -17.13 -0.60 -7.89
CA VAL A 262 -16.24 -1.70 -7.46
C VAL A 262 -16.43 -2.94 -8.32
N LYS A 263 -17.67 -3.29 -8.64
CA LYS A 263 -17.99 -4.42 -9.54
C LYS A 263 -17.36 -4.24 -10.93
N GLN A 264 -17.41 -3.03 -11.49
CA GLN A 264 -16.78 -2.72 -12.79
C GLN A 264 -15.23 -2.77 -12.70
N MET A 265 -14.65 -2.30 -11.61
CA MET A 265 -13.20 -2.35 -11.40
C MET A 265 -12.68 -3.79 -11.28
N LEU A 266 -13.48 -4.71 -10.76
CA LEU A 266 -13.15 -6.13 -10.57
C LEU A 266 -13.45 -7.03 -11.79
N ILE A 267 -13.80 -6.46 -12.93
CA ILE A 267 -13.96 -7.21 -14.19
C ILE A 267 -12.62 -7.88 -14.54
N LYS A 268 -12.69 -9.17 -14.93
CA LYS A 268 -11.49 -9.97 -15.22
C LYS A 268 -10.72 -9.46 -16.43
N ASN A 269 -11.44 -9.15 -17.52
CA ASN A 269 -10.83 -8.55 -18.71
C ASN A 269 -10.39 -7.11 -18.43
N PRO A 270 -9.07 -6.77 -18.47
CA PRO A 270 -8.59 -5.43 -18.17
C PRO A 270 -9.11 -4.36 -19.13
N MET A 271 -9.41 -4.72 -20.39
CA MET A 271 -9.95 -3.78 -21.39
C MET A 271 -11.41 -3.42 -21.16
N ALA A 272 -12.14 -4.17 -20.34
CA ALA A 272 -13.53 -3.90 -19.99
C ALA A 272 -13.68 -3.11 -18.67
N ARG A 273 -12.58 -2.85 -17.97
CA ARG A 273 -12.58 -2.02 -16.75
C ARG A 273 -12.70 -0.54 -17.11
N PRO A 274 -13.27 0.29 -16.21
CA PRO A 274 -13.24 1.73 -16.39
C PRO A 274 -11.79 2.24 -16.40
N SER A 275 -11.54 3.32 -17.13
CA SER A 275 -10.26 4.01 -17.03
C SER A 275 -10.05 4.57 -15.62
N PHE A 276 -8.80 4.77 -15.23
CA PHE A 276 -8.49 5.31 -13.90
C PHE A 276 -9.10 6.72 -13.69
N ARG A 277 -9.22 7.50 -14.76
CA ARG A 277 -9.87 8.81 -14.74
C ARG A 277 -11.37 8.71 -14.42
N GLU A 278 -12.06 7.73 -15.03
CA GLU A 278 -13.49 7.47 -14.74
C GLU A 278 -13.68 7.03 -13.30
N VAL A 279 -12.83 6.12 -12.79
CA VAL A 279 -12.85 5.70 -11.39
C VAL A 279 -12.73 6.88 -10.43
N LEU A 280 -11.75 7.76 -10.65
CA LEU A 280 -11.51 8.92 -9.79
C LEU A 280 -12.68 9.91 -9.85
N ASN A 281 -13.20 10.20 -11.04
CA ASN A 281 -14.35 11.10 -11.23
C ASN A 281 -15.59 10.56 -10.52
N GLU A 282 -15.83 9.25 -10.59
CA GLU A 282 -16.96 8.60 -9.92
C GLU A 282 -16.81 8.63 -8.40
N LEU A 283 -15.61 8.37 -7.86
CA LEU A 283 -15.33 8.49 -6.42
C LEU A 283 -15.57 9.93 -5.92
N ILE A 284 -15.13 10.95 -6.66
CA ILE A 284 -15.36 12.36 -6.33
C ILE A 284 -16.85 12.66 -6.35
N SER A 285 -17.58 12.21 -7.37
CA SER A 285 -19.02 12.45 -7.50
C SER A 285 -19.80 11.82 -6.35
N ILE A 286 -19.47 10.57 -5.96
CA ILE A 286 -20.09 9.87 -4.83
C ILE A 286 -19.78 10.60 -3.50
N GLU A 287 -18.54 11.05 -3.32
CA GLU A 287 -18.14 11.79 -2.12
C GLU A 287 -18.91 13.14 -1.99
N ILE A 288 -19.04 13.90 -3.09
CA ILE A 288 -19.78 15.16 -3.10
C ILE A 288 -21.28 14.91 -2.81
N GLU A 289 -21.88 13.92 -3.46
CA GLU A 289 -23.29 13.54 -3.24
C GLU A 289 -23.53 13.19 -1.77
N TYR A 290 -22.66 12.37 -1.19
CA TYR A 290 -22.77 11.94 0.20
C TYR A 290 -22.60 13.12 1.17
N LEU A 291 -21.65 14.03 0.94
CA LEU A 291 -21.42 15.20 1.78
C LEU A 291 -22.51 16.28 1.62
N SER A 292 -23.24 16.27 0.50
CA SER A 292 -24.31 17.22 0.23
C SER A 292 -25.68 16.79 0.79
N ASP A 293 -25.81 15.53 1.23
CA ASP A 293 -27.05 15.02 1.80
C ASP A 293 -27.04 15.07 3.33
N PRO A 294 -27.80 16.00 3.96
CA PRO A 294 -27.84 16.13 5.41
C PRO A 294 -28.37 14.88 6.12
N THR A 295 -29.09 14.00 5.43
CA THR A 295 -29.67 12.79 6.01
C THR A 295 -28.64 11.69 6.17
N LEU A 296 -27.60 11.68 5.33
CA LEU A 296 -26.51 10.71 5.32
C LEU A 296 -25.36 11.07 6.28
N ILE A 297 -25.23 12.32 6.70
CA ILE A 297 -24.17 12.78 7.60
C ILE A 297 -24.39 12.34 9.07
N ARG A 298 -25.57 11.85 9.42
CA ARG A 298 -25.97 11.52 10.81
C ARG A 298 -25.71 10.07 11.25
N LEU A 299 -24.95 9.29 10.47
CA LEU A 299 -24.63 7.89 10.84
C LEU A 299 -23.17 7.72 11.28
#